data_3c16a04ed2d723b6214e6d4b6a394799
#
_entry.id   3c16a04ed2d723b6214e6d4b6a394799
#
_cell.length_a   1.000
_cell.length_b   1.000
_cell.length_c   1.000
_cell.angle_alpha   90.00
_cell.angle_beta   90.00
_cell.angle_gamma   90.00
#
_symmetry.space_group_name_H-M   'P 1'
#
loop_
_entity.id
_entity.type
_entity.pdbx_description
1 polymer ?
#
loop_
_entity_poly.entity_id
_entity_poly.type
_entity_poly.pdbx_seq_one_letter_code
_entity_poly.pdbx_strand_id
1 'polypeptide(L)'
;AGIVDGTYGPDTPLRLDALAKTNNVSRIPVREALRLLEKERLVVVTPNKGARVAPISSASANDLYRMRKLVEAEALYQGASNLSEAAIAELRNLILPMAKLFDSGDEPAFLALHRQFHFEIYKQSGSGWLIRTTETMWEHADRYFHLSIICQSSSSLILEKHYGMLDRISAGDLKGAVSELMHELDHGIDRIQAAIKLGLP
;
A
#
# COMPACT_ATOMS: atom_id res chain seq x y z
N ALA A 1 2.94 -4.83 12.65
CA ALA A 1 3.40 -3.45 12.78
C ALA A 1 4.85 -3.36 12.31
N GLY A 2 5.88 -3.64 13.11
CA GLY A 2 7.28 -3.30 12.86
C GLY A 2 7.97 -3.78 11.55
N ILE A 3 7.37 -4.66 10.77
CA ILE A 3 7.86 -5.01 9.42
C ILE A 3 7.26 -4.07 8.37
N VAL A 4 5.99 -3.73 8.55
CA VAL A 4 5.24 -2.88 7.60
C VAL A 4 5.66 -1.42 7.73
N ASP A 5 5.93 -0.96 8.96
CA ASP A 5 6.38 0.41 9.25
C ASP A 5 7.89 0.64 9.09
N GLY A 6 8.62 -0.38 8.61
CA GLY A 6 10.06 -0.29 8.36
C GLY A 6 10.97 -0.42 9.58
N THR A 7 10.43 -0.55 10.80
CA THR A 7 11.24 -0.76 12.04
C THR A 7 12.16 -1.97 11.90
N TYR A 8 11.65 -3.03 11.26
CA TYR A 8 12.46 -4.19 10.85
C TYR A 8 12.58 -4.19 9.33
N GLY A 9 13.66 -3.66 8.82
CA GLY A 9 13.96 -3.61 7.39
C GLY A 9 14.12 -5.00 6.74
N PRO A 10 14.17 -5.06 5.40
CA PRO A 10 14.38 -6.30 4.65
C PRO A 10 15.60 -7.08 5.15
N ASP A 11 15.52 -8.40 5.11
CA ASP A 11 16.59 -9.33 5.57
C ASP A 11 16.98 -9.23 7.05
N THR A 12 16.36 -8.36 7.85
CA THR A 12 16.63 -8.24 9.29
C THR A 12 16.37 -9.57 10.00
N PRO A 13 17.34 -10.12 10.76
CA PRO A 13 17.13 -11.33 11.53
C PRO A 13 16.15 -11.12 12.69
N LEU A 14 15.13 -11.96 12.74
CA LEU A 14 14.10 -11.95 13.79
C LEU A 14 14.42 -13.02 14.84
N ARG A 15 15.27 -12.65 15.79
CA ARG A 15 15.72 -13.58 16.84
C ARG A 15 14.63 -13.81 17.87
N LEU A 16 14.19 -15.07 17.99
CA LEU A 16 13.09 -15.50 18.87
C LEU A 16 13.27 -14.99 20.30
N ASP A 17 14.47 -15.13 20.86
CA ASP A 17 14.78 -14.75 22.24
C ASP A 17 14.74 -13.24 22.47
N ALA A 18 15.29 -12.49 21.51
CA ALA A 18 15.25 -11.04 21.56
C ALA A 18 13.82 -10.52 21.49
N LEU A 19 13.02 -11.02 20.54
CA LEU A 19 11.61 -10.65 20.42
C LEU A 19 10.77 -11.02 21.65
N ALA A 20 11.00 -12.20 22.23
CA ALA A 20 10.34 -12.63 23.47
C ALA A 20 10.66 -11.68 24.62
N LYS A 21 11.94 -11.33 24.79
CA LYS A 21 12.40 -10.40 25.83
C LYS A 21 11.82 -8.99 25.64
N THR A 22 11.93 -8.44 24.41
CA THR A 22 11.45 -7.08 24.11
C THR A 22 9.94 -6.92 24.34
N ASN A 23 9.17 -7.97 24.03
CA ASN A 23 7.71 -7.94 24.18
C ASN A 23 7.22 -8.50 25.54
N ASN A 24 8.13 -8.88 26.43
CA ASN A 24 7.82 -9.47 27.74
C ASN A 24 6.85 -10.67 27.66
N VAL A 25 7.10 -11.58 26.71
CA VAL A 25 6.32 -12.80 26.49
C VAL A 25 7.22 -14.03 26.41
N SER A 26 6.63 -15.23 26.50
CA SER A 26 7.39 -16.47 26.28
C SER A 26 7.71 -16.68 24.80
N ARG A 27 8.61 -17.64 24.50
CA ARG A 27 9.00 -18.00 23.13
C ARG A 27 7.83 -18.56 22.28
N ILE A 28 6.83 -19.17 22.92
CA ILE A 28 5.73 -19.84 22.21
C ILE A 28 4.90 -18.84 21.40
N PRO A 29 4.31 -17.76 21.96
CA PRO A 29 3.54 -16.80 21.18
C PRO A 29 4.37 -16.11 20.08
N VAL A 30 5.67 -15.87 20.32
CA VAL A 30 6.54 -15.30 19.29
C VAL A 30 6.71 -16.26 18.11
N ARG A 31 6.89 -17.55 18.39
CA ARG A 31 7.00 -18.57 17.32
C ARG A 31 5.73 -18.65 16.49
N GLU A 32 4.57 -18.63 17.15
CA GLU A 32 3.28 -18.63 16.42
C GLU A 32 3.09 -17.35 15.61
N ALA A 33 3.45 -16.19 16.14
CA ALA A 33 3.43 -14.95 15.38
C ALA A 33 4.36 -14.99 14.14
N LEU A 34 5.59 -15.53 14.29
CA LEU A 34 6.50 -15.69 13.15
C LEU A 34 5.95 -16.64 12.10
N ARG A 35 5.25 -17.71 12.50
CA ARG A 35 4.59 -18.63 11.55
C ARG A 35 3.43 -17.97 10.81
N LEU A 36 2.65 -17.11 11.47
CA LEU A 36 1.60 -16.34 10.82
C LEU A 36 2.21 -15.36 9.81
N LEU A 37 3.25 -14.63 10.20
CA LEU A 37 3.96 -13.70 9.31
C LEU A 37 4.63 -14.43 8.12
N GLU A 38 5.07 -15.69 8.31
CA GLU A 38 5.59 -16.53 7.21
C GLU A 38 4.48 -16.87 6.22
N LYS A 39 3.28 -17.23 6.69
CA LYS A 39 2.11 -17.46 5.81
C LYS A 39 1.75 -16.21 5.02
N GLU A 40 1.87 -15.04 5.64
CA GLU A 40 1.68 -13.73 5.02
C GLU A 40 2.89 -13.31 4.16
N ARG A 41 3.91 -14.16 3.96
CA ARG A 41 5.12 -13.85 3.19
C ARG A 41 5.89 -12.59 3.66
N LEU A 42 5.66 -12.14 4.88
CA LEU A 42 6.39 -11.04 5.51
C LEU A 42 7.68 -11.50 6.17
N VAL A 43 7.79 -12.78 6.46
CA VAL A 43 8.93 -13.43 7.10
C VAL A 43 9.33 -14.68 6.30
N VAL A 44 10.62 -14.94 6.24
CA VAL A 44 11.18 -16.20 5.70
C VAL A 44 11.79 -16.96 6.86
N VAL A 45 11.33 -18.19 7.09
CA VAL A 45 11.90 -19.10 8.07
C VAL A 45 12.81 -20.10 7.34
N THR A 46 14.07 -20.12 7.71
CA THR A 46 15.05 -21.06 7.14
C THR A 46 15.44 -22.08 8.22
N PRO A 47 15.31 -23.39 7.98
CA PRO A 47 15.74 -24.40 8.93
C PRO A 47 17.17 -24.14 9.41
N ASN A 48 17.37 -24.22 10.72
CA ASN A 48 18.65 -23.99 11.40
C ASN A 48 19.26 -22.58 11.27
N LYS A 49 18.64 -21.65 10.50
CA LYS A 49 19.09 -20.26 10.36
C LYS A 49 18.14 -19.25 11.04
N GLY A 50 16.95 -19.73 11.45
CA GLY A 50 15.94 -18.90 12.10
C GLY A 50 15.06 -18.12 11.14
N ALA A 51 14.39 -17.09 11.67
CA ALA A 51 13.48 -16.23 10.92
C ALA A 51 14.17 -14.90 10.55
N ARG A 52 13.81 -14.34 9.40
CA ARG A 52 14.20 -12.99 8.99
C ARG A 52 13.09 -12.33 8.18
N VAL A 53 13.07 -11.01 8.17
CA VAL A 53 12.15 -10.25 7.33
C VAL A 53 12.34 -10.67 5.88
N ALA A 54 11.23 -10.88 5.16
CA ALA A 54 11.30 -11.25 3.75
C ALA A 54 12.01 -10.15 2.94
N PRO A 55 12.88 -10.49 1.99
CA PRO A 55 13.55 -9.51 1.17
C PRO A 55 12.56 -8.73 0.31
N ILE A 56 12.91 -7.50 -0.05
CA ILE A 56 12.24 -6.76 -1.12
C ILE A 56 12.79 -7.28 -2.45
N SER A 57 11.89 -7.61 -3.39
CA SER A 57 12.30 -8.06 -4.70
C SER A 57 11.44 -7.46 -5.81
N SER A 58 12.08 -7.12 -6.92
CA SER A 58 11.41 -6.64 -8.14
C SER A 58 10.32 -7.60 -8.64
N ALA A 59 10.60 -8.90 -8.60
CA ALA A 59 9.64 -9.92 -9.03
C ALA A 59 8.39 -9.95 -8.14
N SER A 60 8.57 -9.90 -6.82
CA SER A 60 7.46 -9.88 -5.86
C SER A 60 6.65 -8.58 -5.95
N ALA A 61 7.30 -7.43 -6.12
CA ALA A 61 6.63 -6.16 -6.32
C ALA A 61 5.76 -6.17 -7.59
N ASN A 62 6.32 -6.64 -8.72
CA ASN A 62 5.59 -6.75 -9.98
C ASN A 62 4.36 -7.65 -9.88
N ASP A 63 4.49 -8.80 -9.21
CA ASP A 63 3.39 -9.75 -9.04
C ASP A 63 2.27 -9.14 -8.17
N LEU A 64 2.63 -8.52 -7.05
CA LEU A 64 1.70 -7.81 -6.18
C LEU A 64 0.96 -6.69 -6.91
N TYR A 65 1.67 -5.84 -7.65
CA TYR A 65 1.05 -4.72 -8.38
C TYR A 65 0.16 -5.20 -9.54
N ARG A 66 0.49 -6.34 -10.17
CA ARG A 66 -0.41 -6.98 -11.13
C ARG A 66 -1.74 -7.35 -10.49
N MET A 67 -1.69 -7.96 -9.30
CA MET A 67 -2.90 -8.33 -8.56
C MET A 67 -3.67 -7.11 -8.07
N ARG A 68 -2.97 -6.08 -7.56
CA ARG A 68 -3.59 -4.80 -7.18
C ARG A 68 -4.37 -4.20 -8.34
N LYS A 69 -3.80 -4.13 -9.53
CA LYS A 69 -4.47 -3.61 -10.72
C LYS A 69 -5.78 -4.33 -11.02
N LEU A 70 -5.80 -5.65 -10.91
CA LEU A 70 -7.02 -6.44 -11.16
C LEU A 70 -8.11 -6.17 -10.13
N VAL A 71 -7.75 -6.20 -8.85
CA VAL A 71 -8.71 -6.11 -7.74
C VAL A 71 -9.18 -4.67 -7.53
N GLU A 72 -8.25 -3.71 -7.58
CA GLU A 72 -8.56 -2.30 -7.34
C GLU A 72 -9.31 -1.67 -8.51
N ALA A 73 -9.06 -2.11 -9.75
CA ALA A 73 -9.85 -1.70 -10.91
C ALA A 73 -11.34 -2.01 -10.71
N GLU A 74 -11.63 -3.22 -10.28
CA GLU A 74 -13.00 -3.66 -10.03
C GLU A 74 -13.61 -2.94 -8.82
N ALA A 75 -12.83 -2.78 -7.73
CA ALA A 75 -13.28 -2.07 -6.53
C ALA A 75 -13.58 -0.59 -6.84
N LEU A 76 -12.72 0.07 -7.62
CA LEU A 76 -12.95 1.44 -8.07
C LEU A 76 -14.18 1.53 -8.97
N TYR A 77 -14.29 0.66 -9.98
CA TYR A 77 -15.39 0.69 -10.94
C TYR A 77 -16.76 0.55 -10.26
N GLN A 78 -16.89 -0.47 -9.39
CA GLN A 78 -18.11 -0.68 -8.62
C GLN A 78 -18.35 0.43 -7.59
N GLY A 79 -17.32 0.87 -6.87
CA GLY A 79 -17.43 1.90 -5.86
C GLY A 79 -17.80 3.26 -6.45
N ALA A 80 -17.14 3.65 -7.53
CA ALA A 80 -17.38 4.92 -8.20
C ALA A 80 -18.80 5.06 -8.75
N SER A 81 -19.41 3.95 -9.19
CA SER A 81 -20.80 3.95 -9.68
C SER A 81 -21.84 4.27 -8.60
N ASN A 82 -21.47 4.16 -7.33
CA ASN A 82 -22.36 4.35 -6.17
C ASN A 82 -22.04 5.64 -5.38
N LEU A 83 -21.02 6.42 -5.80
CA LEU A 83 -20.67 7.66 -5.12
C LEU A 83 -21.71 8.74 -5.35
N SER A 84 -22.14 9.39 -4.27
CA SER A 84 -22.93 10.61 -4.34
C SER A 84 -22.05 11.83 -4.66
N GLU A 85 -22.66 12.91 -5.18
CA GLU A 85 -21.96 14.19 -5.40
C GLU A 85 -21.32 14.74 -4.10
N ALA A 86 -22.01 14.58 -2.97
CA ALA A 86 -21.48 14.97 -1.66
C ALA A 86 -20.23 14.18 -1.29
N ALA A 87 -20.22 12.86 -1.50
CA ALA A 87 -19.04 12.02 -1.25
C ALA A 87 -17.87 12.39 -2.18
N ILE A 88 -18.14 12.71 -3.44
CA ILE A 88 -17.10 13.19 -4.38
C ILE A 88 -16.52 14.53 -3.90
N ALA A 89 -17.35 15.45 -3.39
CA ALA A 89 -16.87 16.71 -2.84
C ALA A 89 -16.00 16.51 -1.59
N GLU A 90 -16.37 15.59 -0.70
CA GLU A 90 -15.55 15.21 0.47
C GLU A 90 -14.19 14.63 0.05
N LEU A 91 -14.19 13.69 -0.91
CA LEU A 91 -12.96 13.13 -1.46
C LEU A 91 -12.05 14.22 -2.07
N ARG A 92 -12.65 15.18 -2.79
CA ARG A 92 -11.91 16.29 -3.40
C ARG A 92 -11.20 17.14 -2.34
N ASN A 93 -11.80 17.30 -1.16
CA ASN A 93 -11.20 18.03 -0.04
C ASN A 93 -9.99 17.32 0.59
N LEU A 94 -9.78 16.02 0.36
CA LEU A 94 -8.62 15.27 0.86
C LEU A 94 -7.36 15.48 0.00
N ILE A 95 -7.51 15.85 -1.28
CA ILE A 95 -6.40 15.83 -2.24
C ILE A 95 -5.33 16.88 -1.90
N LEU A 96 -5.73 18.12 -1.64
CA LEU A 96 -4.76 19.18 -1.32
C LEU A 96 -4.04 18.97 0.01
N PRO A 97 -4.69 18.54 1.10
CA PRO A 97 -4.01 18.11 2.32
C PRO A 97 -3.02 16.97 2.08
N MET A 98 -3.38 15.98 1.29
CA MET A 98 -2.51 14.85 0.93
C MET A 98 -1.23 15.32 0.23
N ALA A 99 -1.35 16.21 -0.75
CA ALA A 99 -0.19 16.80 -1.43
C ALA A 99 0.70 17.61 -0.47
N LYS A 100 0.13 18.38 0.46
CA LYS A 100 0.88 19.12 1.48
C LYS A 100 1.63 18.20 2.45
N LEU A 101 1.03 17.10 2.87
CA LEU A 101 1.68 16.10 3.72
C LEU A 101 2.88 15.47 2.99
N PHE A 102 2.74 15.16 1.72
CA PHE A 102 3.84 14.68 0.88
C PHE A 102 4.98 15.71 0.84
N ASP A 103 4.68 16.98 0.51
CA ASP A 103 5.68 18.05 0.39
C ASP A 103 6.38 18.37 1.72
N SER A 104 5.70 18.17 2.86
CA SER A 104 6.28 18.33 4.20
C SER A 104 7.15 17.16 4.65
N GLY A 105 7.14 16.04 3.92
CA GLY A 105 7.83 14.80 4.29
C GLY A 105 7.17 14.02 5.43
N ASP A 106 5.92 14.35 5.78
CA ASP A 106 5.14 13.55 6.76
C ASP A 106 4.56 12.30 6.07
N GLU A 107 5.45 11.35 5.80
CA GLU A 107 5.12 10.12 5.10
C GLU A 107 4.01 9.30 5.77
N PRO A 108 4.00 9.07 7.10
CA PRO A 108 2.93 8.31 7.74
C PRO A 108 1.56 8.96 7.57
N ALA A 109 1.45 10.28 7.73
CA ALA A 109 0.20 11.00 7.56
C ALA A 109 -0.23 11.03 6.09
N PHE A 110 0.72 11.18 5.15
CA PHE A 110 0.46 11.08 3.71
C PHE A 110 -0.14 9.72 3.35
N LEU A 111 0.51 8.63 3.75
CA LEU A 111 0.06 7.27 3.44
C LEU A 111 -1.32 6.97 4.04
N ALA A 112 -1.60 7.44 5.25
CA ALA A 112 -2.91 7.29 5.89
C ALA A 112 -4.01 8.01 5.08
N LEU A 113 -3.76 9.24 4.65
CA LEU A 113 -4.73 10.03 3.89
C LEU A 113 -4.91 9.51 2.46
N HIS A 114 -3.83 9.06 1.82
CA HIS A 114 -3.86 8.41 0.51
C HIS A 114 -4.69 7.11 0.55
N ARG A 115 -4.47 6.27 1.57
CA ARG A 115 -5.28 5.07 1.80
C ARG A 115 -6.74 5.42 2.04
N GLN A 116 -7.02 6.44 2.86
CA GLN A 116 -8.39 6.90 3.12
C GLN A 116 -9.08 7.28 1.82
N PHE A 117 -8.45 8.09 0.96
CA PHE A 117 -9.03 8.51 -0.32
C PHE A 117 -9.50 7.32 -1.16
N HIS A 118 -8.62 6.35 -1.39
CA HIS A 118 -8.96 5.19 -2.22
C HIS A 118 -10.03 4.30 -1.58
N PHE A 119 -9.90 4.02 -0.28
CA PHE A 119 -10.83 3.13 0.42
C PHE A 119 -12.22 3.73 0.62
N GLU A 120 -12.37 5.06 0.70
CA GLU A 120 -13.69 5.69 0.69
C GLU A 120 -14.44 5.40 -0.63
N ILE A 121 -13.73 5.30 -1.76
CA ILE A 121 -14.32 4.88 -3.04
C ILE A 121 -14.60 3.37 -3.03
N TYR A 122 -13.61 2.54 -2.68
CA TYR A 122 -13.72 1.08 -2.75
C TYR A 122 -14.84 0.52 -1.86
N LYS A 123 -15.06 1.10 -0.69
CA LYS A 123 -16.14 0.72 0.24
C LYS A 123 -17.53 0.86 -0.39
N GLN A 124 -17.72 1.82 -1.30
CA GLN A 124 -18.98 2.00 -2.00
C GLN A 124 -19.31 0.85 -2.97
N SER A 125 -18.36 -0.03 -3.27
CA SER A 125 -18.63 -1.26 -4.03
C SER A 125 -19.63 -2.18 -3.32
N GLY A 126 -19.74 -2.08 -1.98
CA GLY A 126 -20.58 -2.96 -1.16
C GLY A 126 -20.09 -4.42 -1.09
N SER A 127 -18.99 -4.75 -1.79
CA SER A 127 -18.45 -6.10 -1.85
C SER A 127 -17.43 -6.35 -0.73
N GLY A 128 -17.85 -7.04 0.33
CA GLY A 128 -16.94 -7.40 1.43
C GLY A 128 -15.74 -8.25 0.99
N TRP A 129 -15.82 -8.97 -0.12
CA TRP A 129 -14.68 -9.73 -0.67
C TRP A 129 -13.69 -8.81 -1.38
N LEU A 130 -14.16 -7.86 -2.21
CA LEU A 130 -13.30 -6.87 -2.85
C LEU A 130 -12.57 -6.03 -1.81
N ILE A 131 -13.28 -5.53 -0.80
CA ILE A 131 -12.70 -4.69 0.25
C ILE A 131 -11.58 -5.46 0.99
N ARG A 132 -11.85 -6.66 1.52
CA ARG A 132 -10.84 -7.44 2.24
C ARG A 132 -9.64 -7.82 1.37
N THR A 133 -9.88 -8.19 0.11
CA THR A 133 -8.80 -8.56 -0.80
C THR A 133 -7.92 -7.34 -1.09
N THR A 134 -8.53 -6.18 -1.33
CA THR A 134 -7.81 -4.92 -1.53
C THR A 134 -7.03 -4.52 -0.28
N GLU A 135 -7.62 -4.63 0.91
CA GLU A 135 -6.94 -4.37 2.19
C GLU A 135 -5.68 -5.23 2.33
N THR A 136 -5.80 -6.53 2.08
CA THR A 136 -4.66 -7.46 2.13
C THR A 136 -3.56 -7.06 1.12
N MET A 137 -3.94 -6.69 -0.11
CA MET A 137 -2.97 -6.25 -1.12
C MET A 137 -2.26 -4.95 -0.69
N TRP A 138 -2.99 -4.00 -0.10
CA TRP A 138 -2.42 -2.75 0.40
C TRP A 138 -1.46 -2.99 1.57
N GLU A 139 -1.81 -3.83 2.55
CA GLU A 139 -0.93 -4.21 3.66
C GLU A 139 0.40 -4.79 3.17
N HIS A 140 0.37 -5.59 2.11
CA HIS A 140 1.59 -6.08 1.47
C HIS A 140 2.33 -5.00 0.67
N ALA A 141 1.61 -4.03 0.11
CA ALA A 141 2.20 -2.92 -0.65
C ALA A 141 2.85 -1.86 0.24
N ASP A 142 2.40 -1.70 1.50
CA ASP A 142 2.90 -0.68 2.43
C ASP A 142 4.44 -0.70 2.55
N ARG A 143 5.04 -1.88 2.60
CA ARG A 143 6.51 -2.04 2.63
C ARG A 143 7.23 -1.59 1.35
N TYR A 144 6.50 -1.40 0.23
CA TYR A 144 7.03 -0.90 -1.03
C TYR A 144 6.71 0.58 -1.24
N PHE A 145 5.68 1.12 -0.58
CA PHE A 145 5.28 2.53 -0.72
C PHE A 145 6.41 3.48 -0.35
N HIS A 146 7.13 3.19 0.74
CA HIS A 146 8.31 3.95 1.15
C HIS A 146 9.31 4.13 -0.02
N LEU A 147 9.64 3.05 -0.73
CA LEU A 147 10.51 3.12 -1.91
C LEU A 147 9.92 3.98 -3.04
N SER A 148 8.61 3.91 -3.24
CA SER A 148 7.92 4.72 -4.24
C SER A 148 7.98 6.21 -3.89
N ILE A 149 7.83 6.57 -2.62
CA ILE A 149 7.86 7.96 -2.14
C ILE A 149 9.25 8.57 -2.31
N ILE A 150 10.30 7.86 -1.92
CA ILE A 150 11.70 8.33 -2.04
C ILE A 150 12.04 8.74 -3.48
N CYS A 151 11.51 8.03 -4.47
CA CYS A 151 11.74 8.30 -5.88
C CYS A 151 10.78 9.32 -6.50
N GLN A 152 9.84 9.89 -5.73
CA GLN A 152 8.91 10.90 -6.21
C GLN A 152 9.42 12.31 -5.86
N SER A 153 9.60 13.15 -6.89
CA SER A 153 10.18 14.48 -6.73
C SER A 153 9.18 15.60 -6.45
N SER A 154 7.87 15.35 -6.62
CA SER A 154 6.85 16.42 -6.53
C SER A 154 5.47 15.86 -6.21
N SER A 155 4.68 16.62 -5.45
CA SER A 155 3.26 16.37 -5.22
C SER A 155 2.35 16.65 -6.42
N SER A 156 2.87 17.30 -7.48
CA SER A 156 2.07 17.65 -8.66
C SER A 156 1.38 16.44 -9.29
N LEU A 157 2.06 15.31 -9.33
CA LEU A 157 1.48 14.07 -9.87
C LEU A 157 0.34 13.54 -8.96
N ILE A 158 0.44 13.73 -7.64
CA ILE A 158 -0.63 13.39 -6.69
C ILE A 158 -1.87 14.20 -7.03
N LEU A 159 -1.73 15.52 -7.16
CA LEU A 159 -2.83 16.41 -7.51
C LEU A 159 -3.47 16.02 -8.85
N GLU A 160 -2.64 15.86 -9.89
CA GLU A 160 -3.10 15.53 -11.24
C GLU A 160 -3.92 14.24 -11.26
N LYS A 161 -3.39 13.14 -10.68
CA LYS A 161 -4.03 11.83 -10.74
C LYS A 161 -5.32 11.77 -9.95
N HIS A 162 -5.32 12.28 -8.73
CA HIS A 162 -6.51 12.20 -7.86
C HIS A 162 -7.62 13.15 -8.31
N TYR A 163 -7.29 14.38 -8.74
CA TYR A 163 -8.30 15.26 -9.36
C TYR A 163 -8.82 14.68 -10.67
N GLY A 164 -7.95 14.17 -11.55
CA GLY A 164 -8.33 13.54 -12.81
C GLY A 164 -9.28 12.36 -12.59
N MET A 165 -8.99 11.50 -11.61
CA MET A 165 -9.86 10.38 -11.23
C MET A 165 -11.26 10.87 -10.82
N LEU A 166 -11.36 11.87 -9.92
CA LEU A 166 -12.65 12.41 -9.47
C LEU A 166 -13.40 13.14 -10.58
N ASP A 167 -12.70 13.84 -11.47
CA ASP A 167 -13.33 14.51 -12.63
C ASP A 167 -13.96 13.48 -13.59
N ARG A 168 -13.28 12.36 -13.83
CA ARG A 168 -13.83 11.23 -14.60
C ARG A 168 -15.05 10.61 -13.93
N ILE A 169 -14.98 10.37 -12.61
CA ILE A 169 -16.12 9.85 -11.83
C ILE A 169 -17.31 10.81 -11.93
N SER A 170 -17.09 12.11 -11.72
CA SER A 170 -18.15 13.14 -11.82
C SER A 170 -18.79 13.22 -13.20
N ALA A 171 -18.01 12.96 -14.26
CA ALA A 171 -18.48 12.91 -15.63
C ALA A 171 -19.16 11.57 -16.01
N GLY A 172 -19.22 10.59 -15.12
CA GLY A 172 -19.74 9.24 -15.39
C GLY A 172 -18.78 8.37 -16.22
N ASP A 173 -17.56 8.84 -16.48
CA ASP A 173 -16.53 8.10 -17.21
C ASP A 173 -15.78 7.14 -16.27
N LEU A 174 -16.47 6.08 -15.82
CA LEU A 174 -15.91 5.11 -14.90
C LEU A 174 -14.68 4.36 -15.47
N LYS A 175 -14.65 4.12 -16.78
CA LYS A 175 -13.51 3.49 -17.45
C LYS A 175 -12.30 4.42 -17.45
N GLY A 176 -12.52 5.71 -17.69
CA GLY A 176 -11.47 6.72 -17.58
C GLY A 176 -10.94 6.84 -16.16
N ALA A 177 -11.79 6.80 -15.14
CA ALA A 177 -11.37 6.78 -13.74
C ALA A 177 -10.50 5.56 -13.41
N VAL A 178 -10.87 4.37 -13.87
CA VAL A 178 -10.04 3.16 -13.77
C VAL A 178 -8.71 3.33 -14.48
N SER A 179 -8.68 3.98 -15.66
CA SER A 179 -7.42 4.27 -16.37
C SER A 179 -6.49 5.18 -15.56
N GLU A 180 -7.03 6.19 -14.85
CA GLU A 180 -6.20 7.04 -13.96
C GLU A 180 -5.59 6.22 -12.81
N LEU A 181 -6.35 5.31 -12.20
CA LEU A 181 -5.82 4.40 -11.20
C LEU A 181 -4.73 3.47 -11.77
N MET A 182 -4.93 2.95 -12.98
CA MET A 182 -3.90 2.11 -13.62
C MET A 182 -2.60 2.87 -13.83
N HIS A 183 -2.68 4.12 -14.32
CA HIS A 183 -1.50 4.98 -14.49
C HIS A 183 -0.82 5.28 -13.15
N GLU A 184 -1.58 5.51 -12.07
CA GLU A 184 -1.02 5.70 -10.73
C GLU A 184 -0.24 4.47 -10.26
N LEU A 185 -0.83 3.27 -10.40
CA LEU A 185 -0.19 2.02 -10.05
C LEU A 185 1.05 1.71 -10.91
N ASP A 186 1.01 2.05 -12.21
CA ASP A 186 2.16 1.92 -13.11
C ASP A 186 3.31 2.83 -12.67
N HIS A 187 3.05 4.11 -12.40
CA HIS A 187 4.06 5.02 -11.86
C HIS A 187 4.60 4.56 -10.49
N GLY A 188 3.72 3.98 -9.64
CA GLY A 188 4.12 3.42 -8.35
C GLY A 188 5.14 2.30 -8.51
N ILE A 189 4.83 1.30 -9.35
CA ILE A 189 5.75 0.16 -9.55
C ILE A 189 7.04 0.58 -10.26
N ASP A 190 7.01 1.52 -11.20
CA ASP A 190 8.21 2.02 -11.88
C ASP A 190 9.17 2.68 -10.89
N ARG A 191 8.65 3.49 -9.94
CA ARG A 191 9.45 4.11 -8.87
C ARG A 191 10.04 3.07 -7.93
N ILE A 192 9.26 2.06 -7.52
CA ILE A 192 9.75 0.94 -6.70
C ILE A 192 10.88 0.21 -7.42
N GLN A 193 10.74 -0.07 -8.70
CA GLN A 193 11.78 -0.73 -9.50
C GLN A 193 13.06 0.13 -9.59
N ALA A 194 12.90 1.44 -9.75
CA ALA A 194 14.02 2.37 -9.75
C ALA A 194 14.75 2.37 -8.39
N ALA A 195 14.01 2.45 -7.27
CA ALA A 195 14.58 2.40 -5.93
C ALA A 195 15.35 1.11 -5.66
N ILE A 196 14.78 -0.05 -6.02
CA ILE A 196 15.44 -1.35 -5.88
C ILE A 196 16.74 -1.41 -6.70
N LYS A 197 16.74 -0.91 -7.94
CA LYS A 197 17.95 -0.85 -8.79
C LYS A 197 19.04 0.04 -8.21
N LEU A 198 18.67 1.12 -7.53
CA LEU A 198 19.59 2.04 -6.86
C LEU A 198 20.07 1.52 -5.50
N GLY A 199 19.54 0.39 -5.02
CA GLY A 199 19.85 -0.15 -3.71
C GLY A 199 19.38 0.74 -2.56
N LEU A 200 18.33 1.53 -2.78
CA LEU A 200 17.74 2.36 -1.73
C LEU A 200 17.05 1.48 -0.68
N PRO A 201 17.14 1.87 0.61
CA PRO A 201 16.62 1.10 1.73
C PRO A 201 15.11 1.07 1.79
#